data_2afda82f334752129b500164fb5228f2
#
_entry.id   2afda82f334752129b500164fb5228f2
#
_cell.length_a   1.000
_cell.length_b   1.000
_cell.length_c   1.000
_cell.angle_alpha   90.00
_cell.angle_beta   90.00
_cell.angle_gamma   90.00
#
_symmetry.space_group_name_H-M   'P 1'
#
loop_
_entity.id
_entity.type
_entity.pdbx_description
1 polymer ?
#
loop_
_entity_poly.entity_id
_entity_poly.type
_entity_poly.pdbx_seq_one_letter_code
_entity_poly.pdbx_strand_id
1 'polypeptide(L)'
;MIEVADVFRRFAADYLSAHGASMPPSHRRAIEDILNCRTAALGGQVWRCETCNSEVFSFHSCGNRSCPKCHTAQTQEWLERRQAEMLPVPYFHITVTVPAELRAVLRAHQRAGYGVLMQASAEAIIELARDPRYVGATVAVLAVLHTWTQQLNFHPHVHCLVSGGGISADGSTWHPARRTFLLPIKALARLVHGKFRALLRQKCPDLVVPDAVWHKPWILHVSARGNGEQAVLDYLARYVFRVALTNARIVGLDDQTVTIQYKDRKTGQRRTCRLCGDEFMRRFLQHVLPRGFHKVRYSGLWHPAQRHNAARIRQMLQLQAPPKADVVQDDLAGRPLVPSAEAPLPPIEPRICPHCQGRLIFIRLLTPQQAMAP
;
A
#
# COMPACT_ATOMS: atom_id res chain seq x y z
N MET A 1 9.20 0.59 -23.18
CA MET A 1 8.08 0.16 -22.29
C MET A 1 7.09 1.31 -22.27
N ILE A 2 5.81 1.04 -22.51
CA ILE A 2 4.74 2.06 -22.46
C ILE A 2 4.47 2.41 -21.00
N GLU A 3 4.36 3.71 -20.68
CA GLU A 3 4.10 4.20 -19.35
C GLU A 3 2.67 4.75 -19.23
N VAL A 4 2.14 4.82 -17.99
CA VAL A 4 0.89 5.53 -17.71
C VAL A 4 0.96 6.99 -18.17
N ALA A 5 2.15 7.62 -18.08
CA ALA A 5 2.37 8.97 -18.56
C ALA A 5 2.18 9.10 -20.07
N ASP A 6 2.55 8.08 -20.87
CA ASP A 6 2.35 8.09 -22.34
C ASP A 6 0.85 8.02 -22.67
N VAL A 7 0.12 7.17 -21.96
CA VAL A 7 -1.35 7.11 -22.08
C VAL A 7 -1.99 8.46 -21.73
N PHE A 8 -1.51 9.11 -20.66
CA PHE A 8 -2.04 10.41 -20.27
C PHE A 8 -1.68 11.52 -21.29
N ARG A 9 -0.46 11.53 -21.86
CA ARG A 9 -0.11 12.47 -22.95
C ARG A 9 -1.06 12.32 -24.14
N ARG A 10 -1.48 11.10 -24.43
CA ARG A 10 -2.36 10.83 -25.57
C ARG A 10 -3.81 11.24 -25.31
N PHE A 11 -4.36 10.99 -24.13
CA PHE A 11 -5.81 11.09 -23.89
C PHE A 11 -6.22 12.15 -22.87
N ALA A 12 -5.30 12.75 -22.10
CA ALA A 12 -5.70 13.63 -21.01
C ALA A 12 -6.32 14.95 -21.48
N ALA A 13 -5.89 15.51 -22.63
CA ALA A 13 -6.44 16.75 -23.16
C ALA A 13 -7.95 16.58 -23.50
N ASP A 14 -8.27 15.56 -24.26
CA ASP A 14 -9.65 15.27 -24.67
C ASP A 14 -10.50 14.91 -23.45
N TYR A 15 -9.96 14.11 -22.52
CA TYR A 15 -10.65 13.75 -21.27
C TYR A 15 -10.92 14.97 -20.37
N LEU A 16 -9.98 15.91 -20.26
CA LEU A 16 -10.15 17.16 -19.51
C LEU A 16 -11.16 18.10 -20.17
N SER A 17 -11.17 18.16 -21.51
CA SER A 17 -12.16 18.92 -22.26
C SER A 17 -13.57 18.39 -21.99
N ALA A 18 -13.75 17.07 -22.02
CA ALA A 18 -15.08 16.45 -21.87
C ALA A 18 -15.56 16.42 -20.39
N HIS A 19 -14.67 16.19 -19.44
CA HIS A 19 -15.02 15.89 -18.05
C HIS A 19 -14.44 16.86 -17.01
N GLY A 20 -13.60 17.81 -17.43
CA GLY A 20 -12.82 18.65 -16.52
C GLY A 20 -13.67 19.52 -15.59
N ALA A 21 -14.82 20.03 -16.05
CA ALA A 21 -15.67 20.92 -15.26
C ALA A 21 -16.18 20.25 -13.96
N SER A 22 -16.49 18.96 -13.99
CA SER A 22 -16.99 18.18 -12.84
C SER A 22 -15.93 17.35 -12.13
N MET A 23 -14.66 17.46 -12.57
CA MET A 23 -13.58 16.62 -12.07
C MET A 23 -13.12 17.05 -10.67
N PRO A 24 -12.98 16.09 -9.71
CA PRO A 24 -12.39 16.39 -8.40
C PRO A 24 -10.96 16.95 -8.53
N PRO A 25 -10.56 17.94 -7.71
CA PRO A 25 -9.22 18.55 -7.76
C PRO A 25 -8.08 17.51 -7.60
N SER A 26 -8.31 16.42 -6.83
CA SER A 26 -7.34 15.34 -6.67
C SER A 26 -7.07 14.57 -7.96
N HIS A 27 -8.07 14.43 -8.84
CA HIS A 27 -7.92 13.76 -10.14
C HIS A 27 -7.12 14.63 -11.11
N ARG A 28 -7.46 15.93 -11.21
CA ARG A 28 -6.73 16.89 -12.02
C ARG A 28 -5.26 16.93 -11.63
N ARG A 29 -4.99 17.07 -10.32
CA ARG A 29 -3.63 17.03 -9.80
C ARG A 29 -2.90 15.72 -10.13
N ALA A 30 -3.57 14.57 -10.06
CA ALA A 30 -2.95 13.30 -10.41
C ALA A 30 -2.56 13.22 -11.89
N ILE A 31 -3.35 13.80 -12.80
CA ILE A 31 -3.03 13.92 -14.23
C ILE A 31 -1.76 14.78 -14.40
N GLU A 32 -1.75 15.99 -13.85
CA GLU A 32 -0.64 16.93 -13.93
C GLU A 32 0.65 16.34 -13.36
N ASP A 33 0.57 15.77 -12.16
CA ASP A 33 1.72 15.16 -11.47
C ASP A 33 2.32 14.00 -12.29
N ILE A 34 1.48 13.14 -12.89
CA ILE A 34 1.93 11.98 -13.68
C ILE A 34 2.55 12.43 -15.01
N LEU A 35 1.94 13.40 -15.69
CA LEU A 35 2.47 13.98 -16.93
C LEU A 35 3.84 14.59 -16.73
N ASN A 36 4.04 15.33 -15.65
CA ASN A 36 5.26 16.04 -15.33
C ASN A 36 6.31 15.18 -14.60
N CYS A 37 5.97 13.96 -14.21
CA CYS A 37 6.85 13.11 -13.41
C CYS A 37 8.13 12.74 -14.14
N ARG A 38 9.28 13.13 -13.55
CA ARG A 38 10.62 12.94 -14.09
C ARG A 38 10.79 13.60 -15.47
N THR A 39 10.29 14.83 -15.57
CA THR A 39 10.52 15.72 -16.72
C THR A 39 11.13 17.03 -16.25
N ALA A 40 11.60 17.86 -17.19
CA ALA A 40 12.15 19.17 -16.91
C ALA A 40 11.16 20.11 -16.19
N ALA A 41 9.84 19.88 -16.35
CA ALA A 41 8.78 20.64 -15.68
C ALA A 41 8.89 20.64 -14.15
N LEU A 42 9.43 19.57 -13.55
CA LEU A 42 9.66 19.48 -12.10
C LEU A 42 11.08 19.90 -11.66
N GLY A 43 11.92 20.35 -12.61
CA GLY A 43 13.32 20.60 -12.34
C GLY A 43 14.10 19.30 -12.07
N GLY A 44 15.33 19.45 -11.57
CA GLY A 44 16.19 18.28 -11.37
C GLY A 44 17.62 18.65 -11.05
N GLN A 45 18.53 17.76 -11.42
CA GLN A 45 19.96 17.86 -11.21
C GLN A 45 20.70 17.52 -12.50
N VAL A 46 21.77 18.25 -12.78
CA VAL A 46 22.73 17.95 -13.85
C VAL A 46 23.98 17.37 -13.23
N TRP A 47 24.40 16.26 -13.79
CA TRP A 47 25.61 15.55 -13.41
C TRP A 47 26.52 15.44 -14.62
N ARG A 48 27.84 15.46 -14.42
CA ARG A 48 28.83 15.27 -15.47
C ARG A 48 29.70 14.06 -15.13
N CYS A 49 29.98 13.27 -16.13
CA CYS A 49 30.89 12.13 -15.99
C CYS A 49 32.35 12.59 -16.01
N GLU A 50 33.12 12.19 -15.00
CA GLU A 50 34.56 12.50 -14.95
C GLU A 50 35.38 11.81 -16.08
N THR A 51 34.87 10.66 -16.57
CA THR A 51 35.58 9.85 -17.56
C THR A 51 35.24 10.24 -19.00
N CYS A 52 33.95 10.32 -19.35
CA CYS A 52 33.50 10.56 -20.72
C CYS A 52 32.95 11.98 -20.96
N ASN A 53 32.95 12.82 -19.91
CA ASN A 53 32.47 14.21 -19.92
C ASN A 53 31.00 14.42 -20.34
N SER A 54 30.22 13.32 -20.46
CA SER A 54 28.79 13.38 -20.80
C SER A 54 27.97 13.97 -19.66
N GLU A 55 26.98 14.82 -19.99
CA GLU A 55 26.01 15.30 -19.03
C GLU A 55 24.85 14.32 -18.88
N VAL A 56 24.47 14.06 -17.61
CA VAL A 56 23.37 13.18 -17.24
C VAL A 56 22.34 13.99 -16.44
N PHE A 57 21.11 14.01 -16.89
CA PHE A 57 20.00 14.72 -16.26
C PHE A 57 19.21 13.78 -15.34
N SER A 58 18.98 14.19 -14.11
CA SER A 58 18.14 13.49 -13.13
C SER A 58 16.99 14.39 -12.71
N PHE A 59 15.82 14.23 -13.35
CA PHE A 59 14.64 15.03 -13.05
C PHE A 59 13.91 14.55 -11.79
N HIS A 60 13.29 15.50 -11.06
CA HIS A 60 12.56 15.22 -9.85
C HIS A 60 11.30 14.38 -10.11
N SER A 61 10.96 13.55 -9.14
CA SER A 61 9.73 12.75 -9.15
C SER A 61 8.55 13.59 -8.63
N CYS A 62 7.32 13.29 -9.10
CA CYS A 62 6.13 14.02 -8.66
C CYS A 62 5.67 13.66 -7.23
N GLY A 63 6.16 12.57 -6.65
CA GLY A 63 5.74 12.09 -5.32
C GLY A 63 4.28 11.66 -5.24
N ASN A 64 3.51 11.68 -6.33
CA ASN A 64 2.11 11.29 -6.31
C ASN A 64 1.97 9.78 -6.09
N ARG A 65 1.16 9.41 -5.10
CA ARG A 65 0.93 8.00 -4.74
C ARG A 65 0.21 7.16 -5.80
N SER A 66 -0.35 7.78 -6.82
CA SER A 66 -0.97 7.10 -7.97
C SER A 66 0.00 6.95 -9.14
N CYS A 67 1.17 7.57 -9.09
CA CYS A 67 2.18 7.52 -10.14
C CYS A 67 3.00 6.22 -10.05
N PRO A 68 3.01 5.37 -11.09
CA PRO A 68 3.77 4.12 -11.07
C PRO A 68 5.29 4.31 -10.95
N LYS A 69 5.83 5.44 -11.44
CA LYS A 69 7.26 5.75 -11.37
C LYS A 69 7.76 6.08 -9.96
N CYS A 70 6.88 6.63 -9.08
CA CYS A 70 7.29 7.14 -7.77
C CYS A 70 7.31 6.07 -6.68
N HIS A 71 6.72 4.90 -6.92
CA HIS A 71 6.47 3.93 -5.85
C HIS A 71 7.70 3.12 -5.41
N THR A 72 8.67 2.87 -6.27
CA THR A 72 9.73 1.88 -6.00
C THR A 72 10.65 2.30 -4.85
N ALA A 73 11.20 3.52 -4.89
CA ALA A 73 12.13 4.01 -3.85
C ALA A 73 11.45 4.18 -2.48
N GLN A 74 10.24 4.76 -2.46
CA GLN A 74 9.47 4.94 -1.24
C GLN A 74 9.06 3.60 -0.59
N THR A 75 8.92 2.55 -1.41
CA THR A 75 8.62 1.19 -0.94
C THR A 75 9.76 0.62 -0.12
N GLN A 76 11.00 0.73 -0.65
CA GLN A 76 12.18 0.17 -0.02
C GLN A 76 12.40 0.78 1.38
N GLU A 77 12.48 2.11 1.46
CA GLU A 77 12.68 2.84 2.72
C GLU A 77 11.59 2.55 3.77
N TRP A 78 10.34 2.43 3.32
CA TRP A 78 9.25 2.10 4.22
C TRP A 78 9.34 0.64 4.72
N LEU A 79 9.71 -0.32 3.85
CA LEU A 79 9.87 -1.73 4.23
C LEU A 79 10.96 -1.90 5.29
N GLU A 80 12.11 -1.27 5.11
CA GLU A 80 13.23 -1.29 6.06
C GLU A 80 12.81 -0.78 7.43
N ARG A 81 12.11 0.35 7.50
CA ARG A 81 11.58 0.88 8.77
C ARG A 81 10.55 -0.06 9.42
N ARG A 82 9.75 -0.77 8.63
CA ARG A 82 8.71 -1.67 9.17
C ARG A 82 9.25 -3.02 9.58
N GLN A 83 10.32 -3.48 8.97
CA GLN A 83 11.01 -4.70 9.37
C GLN A 83 11.38 -4.67 10.86
N ALA A 84 11.88 -3.54 11.33
CA ALA A 84 12.22 -3.34 12.74
C ALA A 84 11.01 -3.43 13.70
N GLU A 85 9.78 -3.22 13.23
CA GLU A 85 8.54 -3.28 14.04
C GLU A 85 7.84 -4.65 13.99
N MET A 86 8.33 -5.60 13.17
CA MET A 86 7.75 -6.93 13.03
C MET A 86 7.96 -7.79 14.27
N LEU A 87 6.93 -8.56 14.61
CA LEU A 87 7.01 -9.57 15.67
C LEU A 87 7.42 -10.92 15.05
N PRO A 88 8.26 -11.73 15.72
CA PRO A 88 8.69 -13.04 15.23
C PRO A 88 7.58 -14.09 15.43
N VAL A 89 6.40 -13.87 14.85
CA VAL A 89 5.21 -14.70 14.97
C VAL A 89 4.63 -15.04 13.60
N PRO A 90 3.79 -16.08 13.46
CA PRO A 90 3.00 -16.30 12.27
C PRO A 90 2.07 -15.11 11.98
N TYR A 91 1.67 -14.95 10.72
CA TYR A 91 0.73 -13.90 10.33
C TYR A 91 -0.43 -14.46 9.52
N PHE A 92 -1.57 -13.78 9.62
CA PHE A 92 -2.77 -14.07 8.85
C PHE A 92 -3.12 -12.91 7.94
N HIS A 93 -3.64 -13.25 6.78
CA HIS A 93 -4.19 -12.29 5.83
C HIS A 93 -5.70 -12.39 5.83
N ILE A 94 -6.37 -11.27 6.12
CA ILE A 94 -7.82 -11.15 6.04
C ILE A 94 -8.16 -10.15 4.95
N THR A 95 -9.02 -10.54 4.01
CA THR A 95 -9.58 -9.63 3.01
C THR A 95 -11.04 -9.39 3.34
N VAL A 96 -11.43 -8.13 3.46
CA VAL A 96 -12.81 -7.69 3.70
C VAL A 96 -13.31 -6.99 2.45
N THR A 97 -14.33 -7.56 1.80
CA THR A 97 -14.92 -7.02 0.57
C THR A 97 -16.36 -6.59 0.82
N VAL A 98 -16.69 -5.37 0.43
CA VAL A 98 -18.05 -4.84 0.53
C VAL A 98 -18.97 -5.44 -0.53
N PRO A 99 -20.28 -5.57 -0.27
CA PRO A 99 -21.29 -5.88 -1.29
C PRO A 99 -21.20 -4.91 -2.49
N ALA A 100 -21.58 -5.40 -3.66
CA ALA A 100 -21.52 -4.60 -4.89
C ALA A 100 -22.35 -3.32 -4.80
N GLU A 101 -23.47 -3.40 -4.13
CA GLU A 101 -24.46 -2.34 -3.93
C GLU A 101 -23.90 -1.16 -3.11
N LEU A 102 -22.93 -1.40 -2.22
CA LEU A 102 -22.26 -0.33 -1.46
C LEU A 102 -21.19 0.42 -2.27
N ARG A 103 -20.81 -0.07 -3.45
CA ARG A 103 -19.73 0.56 -4.23
C ARG A 103 -20.05 1.98 -4.65
N ALA A 104 -21.29 2.24 -5.09
CA ALA A 104 -21.72 3.58 -5.47
C ALA A 104 -21.68 4.55 -4.27
N VAL A 105 -22.16 4.10 -3.11
CA VAL A 105 -22.10 4.85 -1.85
C VAL A 105 -20.68 5.20 -1.47
N LEU A 106 -19.77 4.20 -1.49
CA LEU A 106 -18.35 4.41 -1.17
C LEU A 106 -17.65 5.33 -2.17
N ARG A 107 -18.07 5.30 -3.43
CA ARG A 107 -17.53 6.20 -4.45
C ARG A 107 -17.96 7.64 -4.25
N ALA A 108 -19.20 7.88 -3.90
CA ALA A 108 -19.73 9.22 -3.62
C ALA A 108 -19.16 9.80 -2.31
N HIS A 109 -18.95 8.97 -1.30
CA HIS A 109 -18.49 9.37 0.03
C HIS A 109 -17.11 8.77 0.38
N GLN A 110 -16.11 8.93 -0.50
CA GLN A 110 -14.83 8.23 -0.41
C GLN A 110 -14.14 8.38 0.95
N ARG A 111 -13.98 9.61 1.45
CA ARG A 111 -13.24 9.85 2.69
C ARG A 111 -13.89 9.17 3.90
N ALA A 112 -15.19 9.36 4.06
CA ALA A 112 -15.95 8.78 5.17
C ALA A 112 -16.10 7.27 4.97
N GLY A 113 -16.58 6.83 3.81
CA GLY A 113 -16.87 5.44 3.51
C GLY A 113 -15.65 4.53 3.58
N TYR A 114 -14.52 4.95 2.99
CA TYR A 114 -13.26 4.19 3.12
C TYR A 114 -12.72 4.20 4.54
N GLY A 115 -12.85 5.35 5.23
CA GLY A 115 -12.47 5.48 6.63
C GLY A 115 -13.24 4.51 7.53
N VAL A 116 -14.55 4.44 7.35
CA VAL A 116 -15.44 3.51 8.07
C VAL A 116 -15.11 2.06 7.72
N LEU A 117 -14.90 1.73 6.45
CA LEU A 117 -14.57 0.37 6.03
C LEU A 117 -13.29 -0.14 6.71
N MET A 118 -12.23 0.66 6.70
CA MET A 118 -10.96 0.31 7.34
C MET A 118 -11.09 0.19 8.86
N GLN A 119 -11.82 1.11 9.49
CA GLN A 119 -12.05 1.14 10.93
C GLN A 119 -12.88 -0.07 11.37
N ALA A 120 -14.03 -0.32 10.73
CA ALA A 120 -14.89 -1.46 11.04
C ALA A 120 -14.17 -2.79 10.89
N SER A 121 -13.33 -2.93 9.84
CA SER A 121 -12.54 -4.14 9.62
C SER A 121 -11.53 -4.38 10.75
N ALA A 122 -10.77 -3.36 11.15
CA ALA A 122 -9.79 -3.49 12.21
C ALA A 122 -10.42 -3.73 13.58
N GLU A 123 -11.46 -2.97 13.92
CA GLU A 123 -12.16 -3.12 15.20
C GLU A 123 -12.83 -4.48 15.34
N ALA A 124 -13.45 -4.99 14.27
CA ALA A 124 -14.09 -6.31 14.29
C ALA A 124 -13.07 -7.45 14.48
N ILE A 125 -11.89 -7.33 13.84
CA ILE A 125 -10.80 -8.30 14.00
C ILE A 125 -10.30 -8.29 15.45
N ILE A 126 -10.03 -7.12 16.01
CA ILE A 126 -9.50 -6.98 17.38
C ILE A 126 -10.52 -7.44 18.41
N GLU A 127 -11.80 -7.05 18.26
CA GLU A 127 -12.87 -7.45 19.18
C GLU A 127 -13.06 -8.95 19.20
N LEU A 128 -13.15 -9.58 18.00
CA LEU A 128 -13.34 -11.02 17.93
C LEU A 128 -12.11 -11.79 18.41
N ALA A 129 -10.90 -11.26 18.20
CA ALA A 129 -9.65 -11.86 18.69
C ALA A 129 -9.55 -11.85 20.22
N ARG A 130 -10.16 -10.88 20.90
CA ARG A 130 -10.20 -10.83 22.37
C ARG A 130 -11.06 -11.91 23.03
N ASP A 131 -11.93 -12.53 22.25
CA ASP A 131 -12.72 -13.66 22.75
C ASP A 131 -11.80 -14.85 23.10
N PRO A 132 -11.83 -15.37 24.36
CA PRO A 132 -10.97 -16.47 24.79
C PRO A 132 -11.13 -17.76 23.96
N ARG A 133 -12.26 -17.94 23.29
CA ARG A 133 -12.49 -19.09 22.39
C ARG A 133 -11.58 -19.08 21.17
N TYR A 134 -10.99 -17.92 20.81
CA TYR A 134 -10.14 -17.77 19.63
C TYR A 134 -8.70 -17.48 20.01
N VAL A 135 -8.35 -16.21 20.29
CA VAL A 135 -7.00 -15.80 20.71
C VAL A 135 -6.98 -15.40 22.18
N GLY A 136 -8.05 -14.77 22.68
CA GLY A 136 -8.14 -14.28 24.06
C GLY A 136 -7.25 -13.08 24.34
N ALA A 137 -6.86 -12.32 23.31
CA ALA A 137 -5.86 -11.27 23.44
C ALA A 137 -6.01 -10.18 22.37
N THR A 138 -5.30 -9.06 22.57
CA THR A 138 -5.24 -7.98 21.59
C THR A 138 -4.19 -8.29 20.53
N VAL A 139 -4.60 -8.41 19.28
CA VAL A 139 -3.74 -8.68 18.11
C VAL A 139 -3.22 -7.38 17.48
N ALA A 140 -2.15 -7.48 16.69
CA ALA A 140 -1.69 -6.41 15.80
C ALA A 140 -2.44 -6.47 14.47
N VAL A 141 -2.88 -5.33 13.95
CA VAL A 141 -3.59 -5.23 12.66
C VAL A 141 -3.02 -4.11 11.81
N LEU A 142 -2.58 -4.45 10.59
CA LEU A 142 -2.25 -3.51 9.52
C LEU A 142 -3.32 -3.59 8.44
N ALA A 143 -4.11 -2.54 8.27
CA ALA A 143 -5.17 -2.47 7.26
C ALA A 143 -4.72 -1.63 6.06
N VAL A 144 -4.92 -2.16 4.85
CA VAL A 144 -4.57 -1.51 3.58
C VAL A 144 -5.79 -1.46 2.68
N LEU A 145 -6.20 -0.26 2.27
CA LEU A 145 -7.31 -0.06 1.34
C LEU A 145 -6.86 -0.29 -0.10
N HIS A 146 -7.59 -1.12 -0.82
CA HIS A 146 -7.57 -1.22 -2.28
C HIS A 146 -8.95 -0.92 -2.85
N THR A 147 -8.97 -0.28 -4.03
CA THR A 147 -10.23 0.12 -4.68
C THR A 147 -10.42 -0.50 -6.06
N TRP A 148 -9.51 -1.39 -6.50
CA TRP A 148 -9.44 -1.91 -7.87
C TRP A 148 -9.44 -3.41 -8.00
N THR A 149 -9.94 -3.89 -9.14
CA THR A 149 -9.64 -5.22 -9.66
C THR A 149 -8.42 -5.17 -10.60
N GLN A 150 -7.98 -6.30 -11.10
CA GLN A 150 -6.90 -6.33 -12.11
C GLN A 150 -7.28 -5.67 -13.44
N GLN A 151 -8.56 -5.51 -13.75
CA GLN A 151 -9.10 -4.82 -14.94
C GLN A 151 -9.43 -3.35 -14.65
N LEU A 152 -8.93 -2.78 -13.54
CA LEU A 152 -9.21 -1.42 -13.09
C LEU A 152 -10.70 -1.13 -12.82
N ASN A 153 -11.53 -2.15 -12.59
CA ASN A 153 -12.90 -1.91 -12.13
C ASN A 153 -12.90 -1.49 -10.67
N PHE A 154 -13.83 -0.60 -10.30
CA PHE A 154 -13.98 -0.14 -8.93
C PHE A 154 -14.49 -1.27 -8.02
N HIS A 155 -13.67 -1.63 -7.04
CA HIS A 155 -13.89 -2.75 -6.14
C HIS A 155 -13.21 -2.50 -4.79
N PRO A 156 -13.80 -1.64 -3.94
CA PRO A 156 -13.21 -1.32 -2.65
C PRO A 156 -13.18 -2.54 -1.73
N HIS A 157 -12.01 -2.81 -1.17
CA HIS A 157 -11.78 -3.88 -0.21
C HIS A 157 -10.58 -3.55 0.66
N VAL A 158 -10.53 -4.12 1.85
CA VAL A 158 -9.43 -3.92 2.80
C VAL A 158 -8.66 -5.23 2.94
N HIS A 159 -7.36 -5.14 2.80
CA HIS A 159 -6.43 -6.19 3.17
C HIS A 159 -5.91 -5.93 4.58
N CYS A 160 -6.10 -6.88 5.49
CA CYS A 160 -5.58 -6.81 6.84
C CYS A 160 -4.50 -7.87 7.03
N LEU A 161 -3.32 -7.45 7.45
CA LEU A 161 -2.30 -8.32 8.01
C LEU A 161 -2.49 -8.35 9.52
N VAL A 162 -2.61 -9.55 10.08
CA VAL A 162 -2.92 -9.74 11.50
C VAL A 162 -1.90 -10.67 12.12
N SER A 163 -1.36 -10.32 13.30
CA SER A 163 -0.45 -11.19 14.06
C SER A 163 -1.13 -12.51 14.45
N GLY A 164 -0.41 -13.61 14.37
CA GLY A 164 -0.85 -14.94 14.79
C GLY A 164 -0.74 -15.11 16.31
N GLY A 165 -1.29 -14.17 17.04
CA GLY A 165 -1.33 -14.09 18.49
C GLY A 165 -1.50 -12.65 18.94
N GLY A 166 -1.65 -12.47 20.24
CA GLY A 166 -1.85 -11.17 20.85
C GLY A 166 -1.34 -11.11 22.28
N ILE A 167 -1.34 -9.90 22.84
CA ILE A 167 -1.00 -9.66 24.25
C ILE A 167 -2.26 -9.66 25.11
N SER A 168 -2.21 -10.25 26.29
CA SER A 168 -3.27 -10.22 27.30
C SER A 168 -3.64 -8.78 27.68
N ALA A 169 -4.81 -8.57 28.28
CA ALA A 169 -5.31 -7.24 28.63
C ALA A 169 -4.38 -6.50 29.62
N ASP A 170 -3.76 -7.23 30.55
CA ASP A 170 -2.76 -6.72 31.50
C ASP A 170 -1.37 -6.52 30.88
N GLY A 171 -1.18 -6.94 29.63
CA GLY A 171 0.08 -6.83 28.91
C GLY A 171 1.16 -7.80 29.36
N SER A 172 0.85 -8.81 30.17
CA SER A 172 1.85 -9.71 30.78
C SER A 172 2.16 -10.95 29.96
N THR A 173 1.19 -11.46 29.17
CA THR A 173 1.27 -12.78 28.54
C THR A 173 0.97 -12.72 27.05
N TRP A 174 1.79 -13.39 26.24
CA TRP A 174 1.51 -13.61 24.83
C TRP A 174 0.64 -14.84 24.62
N HIS A 175 -0.49 -14.67 23.95
CA HIS A 175 -1.42 -15.74 23.57
C HIS A 175 -1.23 -16.05 22.09
N PRO A 176 -0.64 -17.20 21.73
CA PRO A 176 -0.49 -17.60 20.33
C PRO A 176 -1.82 -18.03 19.73
N ALA A 177 -2.08 -17.64 18.48
CA ALA A 177 -3.20 -18.19 17.70
C ALA A 177 -2.89 -19.61 17.25
N ARG A 178 -3.93 -20.38 16.90
CA ARG A 178 -3.76 -21.71 16.30
C ARG A 178 -3.04 -21.57 14.95
N ARG A 179 -2.19 -22.53 14.59
CA ARG A 179 -1.31 -22.45 13.41
C ARG A 179 -2.05 -22.18 12.10
N THR A 180 -3.23 -22.73 11.91
CA THR A 180 -4.02 -22.63 10.66
C THR A 180 -5.34 -21.89 10.81
N PHE A 181 -5.66 -21.42 12.01
CA PHE A 181 -6.94 -20.79 12.32
C PHE A 181 -6.74 -19.56 13.20
N LEU A 182 -7.28 -18.43 12.79
CA LEU A 182 -7.30 -17.21 13.58
C LEU A 182 -8.72 -16.91 14.11
N LEU A 183 -9.67 -16.68 13.20
CA LEU A 183 -11.04 -16.25 13.52
C LEU A 183 -12.06 -16.92 12.61
N PRO A 184 -13.29 -17.17 13.10
CA PRO A 184 -14.38 -17.73 12.29
C PRO A 184 -14.93 -16.70 11.30
N ILE A 185 -14.84 -17.00 10.01
CA ILE A 185 -15.17 -16.08 8.90
C ILE A 185 -16.61 -15.55 9.02
N LYS A 186 -17.59 -16.42 9.32
CA LYS A 186 -19.01 -16.03 9.40
C LYS A 186 -19.27 -15.05 10.54
N ALA A 187 -18.67 -15.26 11.71
CA ALA A 187 -18.81 -14.36 12.86
C ALA A 187 -18.13 -13.00 12.57
N LEU A 188 -16.92 -13.04 12.01
CA LEU A 188 -16.20 -11.84 11.63
C LEU A 188 -16.98 -11.02 10.58
N ALA A 189 -17.59 -11.68 9.58
CA ALA A 189 -18.38 -10.98 8.56
C ALA A 189 -19.58 -10.25 9.16
N ARG A 190 -20.30 -10.90 10.08
CA ARG A 190 -21.43 -10.26 10.80
C ARG A 190 -20.96 -9.06 11.63
N LEU A 191 -19.85 -9.20 12.33
CA LEU A 191 -19.31 -8.13 13.18
C LEU A 191 -18.83 -6.94 12.35
N VAL A 192 -18.09 -7.18 11.25
CA VAL A 192 -17.68 -6.13 10.29
C VAL A 192 -18.91 -5.41 9.75
N HIS A 193 -19.93 -6.13 9.32
CA HIS A 193 -21.17 -5.56 8.79
C HIS A 193 -21.85 -4.65 9.84
N GLY A 194 -22.06 -5.13 11.06
CA GLY A 194 -22.70 -4.36 12.13
C GLY A 194 -21.92 -3.09 12.47
N LYS A 195 -20.60 -3.20 12.63
CA LYS A 195 -19.72 -2.05 12.90
C LYS A 195 -19.72 -1.05 11.73
N PHE A 196 -19.63 -1.54 10.50
CA PHE A 196 -19.66 -0.68 9.33
C PHE A 196 -20.95 0.13 9.26
N ARG A 197 -22.12 -0.52 9.46
CA ARG A 197 -23.43 0.13 9.47
C ARG A 197 -23.53 1.20 10.57
N ALA A 198 -23.12 0.86 11.79
CA ALA A 198 -23.14 1.78 12.93
C ALA A 198 -22.22 3.00 12.71
N LEU A 199 -20.98 2.77 12.32
CA LEU A 199 -20.00 3.83 12.05
C LEU A 199 -20.38 4.71 10.85
N LEU A 200 -21.00 4.12 9.81
CA LEU A 200 -21.44 4.88 8.66
C LEU A 200 -22.58 5.85 9.04
N ARG A 201 -23.56 5.37 9.82
CA ARG A 201 -24.63 6.21 10.36
C ARG A 201 -24.10 7.34 11.24
N GLN A 202 -23.12 7.06 12.07
CA GLN A 202 -22.49 8.07 12.93
C GLN A 202 -21.74 9.14 12.15
N LYS A 203 -20.98 8.75 11.11
CA LYS A 203 -20.11 9.67 10.35
C LYS A 203 -20.81 10.36 9.18
N CYS A 204 -21.89 9.80 8.71
CA CYS A 204 -22.69 10.31 7.60
C CYS A 204 -24.19 10.16 7.95
N PRO A 205 -24.71 10.92 8.93
CA PRO A 205 -26.08 10.78 9.41
C PRO A 205 -27.13 11.00 8.31
N ASP A 206 -26.85 11.90 7.37
CA ASP A 206 -27.77 12.24 6.27
C ASP A 206 -27.70 11.24 5.10
N LEU A 207 -26.80 10.25 5.17
CA LEU A 207 -26.62 9.29 4.10
C LEU A 207 -27.68 8.20 4.17
N VAL A 208 -28.61 8.22 3.24
CA VAL A 208 -29.61 7.16 3.09
C VAL A 208 -29.02 6.00 2.28
N VAL A 209 -28.94 4.84 2.90
CA VAL A 209 -28.57 3.58 2.24
C VAL A 209 -29.80 2.67 2.23
N PRO A 210 -30.24 2.18 1.06
CA PRO A 210 -31.41 1.32 0.97
C PRO A 210 -31.29 0.07 1.88
N ASP A 211 -32.34 -0.30 2.60
CA ASP A 211 -32.29 -1.42 3.54
C ASP A 211 -31.91 -2.75 2.88
N ALA A 212 -32.33 -2.97 1.64
CA ALA A 212 -31.97 -4.16 0.85
C ALA A 212 -30.46 -4.39 0.75
N VAL A 213 -29.64 -3.32 0.82
CA VAL A 213 -28.17 -3.40 0.79
C VAL A 213 -27.63 -4.08 2.05
N TRP A 214 -28.29 -3.87 3.19
CA TRP A 214 -27.87 -4.43 4.48
C TRP A 214 -28.14 -5.92 4.63
N HIS A 215 -28.98 -6.50 3.77
CA HIS A 215 -29.25 -7.94 3.72
C HIS A 215 -28.24 -8.70 2.85
N LYS A 216 -27.37 -8.00 2.13
CA LYS A 216 -26.36 -8.64 1.27
C LYS A 216 -25.19 -9.16 2.10
N PRO A 217 -24.69 -10.38 1.78
CA PRO A 217 -23.59 -10.97 2.52
C PRO A 217 -22.27 -10.22 2.27
N TRP A 218 -21.51 -10.01 3.33
CA TRP A 218 -20.14 -9.54 3.26
C TRP A 218 -19.21 -10.72 2.94
N ILE A 219 -18.28 -10.52 2.03
CA ILE A 219 -17.35 -11.56 1.60
C ILE A 219 -16.02 -11.31 2.29
N LEU A 220 -15.66 -12.26 3.16
CA LEU A 220 -14.37 -12.26 3.84
C LEU A 220 -13.59 -13.51 3.44
N HIS A 221 -12.27 -13.34 3.38
CA HIS A 221 -11.34 -14.44 3.18
C HIS A 221 -10.24 -14.35 4.23
N VAL A 222 -9.97 -15.46 4.91
CA VAL A 222 -8.89 -15.58 5.90
C VAL A 222 -7.93 -16.66 5.44
N SER A 223 -6.63 -16.35 5.40
CA SER A 223 -5.57 -17.30 5.06
C SER A 223 -4.36 -17.12 5.96
N ALA A 224 -3.74 -18.22 6.37
CA ALA A 224 -2.44 -18.20 7.01
C ALA A 224 -1.36 -17.72 6.00
N ARG A 225 -0.40 -16.97 6.46
CA ARG A 225 0.71 -16.44 5.66
C ARG A 225 2.02 -16.85 6.31
N GLY A 226 2.53 -18.01 6.12
CA GLY A 226 3.87 -18.46 6.53
C GLY A 226 4.42 -17.88 7.84
N ASN A 227 5.51 -18.43 8.29
CA ASN A 227 6.25 -17.95 9.44
C ASN A 227 7.36 -16.99 8.99
N GLY A 228 7.58 -15.92 9.75
CA GLY A 228 8.78 -15.11 9.64
C GLY A 228 8.62 -13.78 8.88
N GLU A 229 9.64 -12.96 9.00
CA GLU A 229 9.70 -11.59 8.48
C GLU A 229 9.53 -11.52 6.95
N GLN A 230 10.14 -12.46 6.21
CA GLN A 230 10.11 -12.46 4.75
C GLN A 230 8.69 -12.59 4.18
N ALA A 231 7.85 -13.47 4.72
CA ALA A 231 6.46 -13.63 4.27
C ALA A 231 5.64 -12.35 4.47
N VAL A 232 5.96 -11.59 5.52
CA VAL A 232 5.33 -10.30 5.82
C VAL A 232 5.86 -9.21 4.90
N LEU A 233 7.16 -9.13 4.67
CA LEU A 233 7.78 -8.17 3.75
C LEU A 233 7.25 -8.35 2.33
N ASP A 234 7.14 -9.58 1.86
CA ASP A 234 6.54 -9.90 0.55
C ASP A 234 5.07 -9.49 0.48
N TYR A 235 4.33 -9.67 1.58
CA TYR A 235 2.96 -9.20 1.69
C TYR A 235 2.88 -7.68 1.62
N LEU A 236 3.70 -6.98 2.40
CA LEU A 236 3.73 -5.52 2.46
C LEU A 236 4.11 -4.90 1.12
N ALA A 237 5.17 -5.42 0.48
CA ALA A 237 5.56 -5.01 -0.87
C ALA A 237 4.42 -5.20 -1.87
N ARG A 238 3.67 -6.29 -1.74
CA ARG A 238 2.58 -6.66 -2.65
C ARG A 238 1.32 -5.81 -2.47
N TYR A 239 0.99 -5.37 -1.25
CA TYR A 239 -0.29 -4.71 -0.94
C TYR A 239 -0.17 -3.25 -0.54
N VAL A 240 0.83 -2.87 0.27
CA VAL A 240 0.96 -1.50 0.79
C VAL A 240 1.31 -0.52 -0.31
N PHE A 241 2.27 -0.88 -1.18
CA PHE A 241 2.75 0.01 -2.25
C PHE A 241 2.11 -0.26 -3.61
N ARG A 242 1.17 -1.18 -3.68
CA ARG A 242 0.53 -1.47 -4.96
C ARG A 242 -0.29 -0.27 -5.45
N VAL A 243 0.01 0.15 -6.68
CA VAL A 243 -0.82 1.05 -7.49
C VAL A 243 -1.87 0.24 -8.25
N ALA A 244 -2.92 0.89 -8.70
CA ALA A 244 -3.96 0.24 -9.48
C ALA A 244 -3.41 -0.40 -10.77
N LEU A 245 -2.42 0.26 -11.39
CA LEU A 245 -1.77 -0.17 -12.61
C LEU A 245 -0.26 0.12 -12.54
N THR A 246 0.57 -0.86 -12.90
CA THR A 246 2.01 -0.66 -13.17
C THR A 246 2.24 -0.50 -14.67
N ASN A 247 3.32 0.21 -15.06
CA ASN A 247 3.67 0.41 -16.47
C ASN A 247 3.85 -0.93 -17.21
N ALA A 248 4.46 -1.93 -16.59
CA ALA A 248 4.65 -3.26 -17.17
C ALA A 248 3.36 -3.99 -17.57
N ARG A 249 2.20 -3.52 -17.11
CA ARG A 249 0.91 -4.08 -17.48
C ARG A 249 0.29 -3.44 -18.73
N ILE A 250 0.85 -2.34 -19.22
CA ILE A 250 0.41 -1.69 -20.45
C ILE A 250 1.19 -2.35 -21.60
N VAL A 251 0.48 -3.10 -22.43
CA VAL A 251 1.08 -3.90 -23.51
C VAL A 251 0.76 -3.35 -24.91
N GLY A 252 -0.13 -2.37 -25.00
CA GLY A 252 -0.45 -1.69 -26.28
C GLY A 252 -1.07 -0.31 -26.03
N LEU A 253 -0.72 0.62 -26.90
CA LEU A 253 -1.25 1.98 -26.96
C LEU A 253 -1.33 2.39 -28.43
N ASP A 254 -2.52 2.76 -28.87
CA ASP A 254 -2.77 3.36 -30.17
C ASP A 254 -3.56 4.66 -30.02
N ASP A 255 -3.99 5.26 -31.14
CA ASP A 255 -4.66 6.55 -31.14
C ASP A 255 -6.03 6.56 -30.46
N GLN A 256 -6.64 5.42 -30.25
CA GLN A 256 -7.97 5.29 -29.67
C GLN A 256 -8.02 4.44 -28.42
N THR A 257 -7.06 3.50 -28.25
CA THR A 257 -7.17 2.47 -27.23
C THR A 257 -5.90 2.19 -26.47
N VAL A 258 -6.10 1.66 -25.26
CA VAL A 258 -5.05 1.15 -24.37
C VAL A 258 -5.32 -0.32 -24.08
N THR A 259 -4.31 -1.16 -24.27
CA THR A 259 -4.40 -2.59 -23.94
C THR A 259 -3.62 -2.88 -22.67
N ILE A 260 -4.31 -3.36 -21.65
CA ILE A 260 -3.71 -3.78 -20.38
C ILE A 260 -3.72 -5.29 -20.22
N GLN A 261 -2.63 -5.83 -19.66
CA GLN A 261 -2.52 -7.26 -19.37
C GLN A 261 -2.90 -7.53 -17.91
N TYR A 262 -3.59 -8.64 -17.66
CA TYR A 262 -3.93 -9.11 -16.32
C TYR A 262 -3.89 -10.63 -16.20
N LYS A 263 -3.73 -11.14 -14.97
CA LYS A 263 -3.80 -12.58 -14.70
C LYS A 263 -5.23 -12.94 -14.30
N ASP A 264 -5.86 -13.80 -15.07
CA ASP A 264 -7.18 -14.35 -14.74
C ASP A 264 -7.06 -15.23 -13.47
N ARG A 265 -7.89 -14.95 -12.46
CA ARG A 265 -7.82 -15.68 -11.19
C ARG A 265 -8.34 -17.11 -11.26
N LYS A 266 -9.26 -17.38 -12.20
CA LYS A 266 -9.87 -18.72 -12.35
C LYS A 266 -8.95 -19.66 -13.11
N THR A 267 -8.35 -19.16 -14.20
CA THR A 267 -7.53 -19.99 -15.11
C THR A 267 -6.03 -19.87 -14.84
N GLY A 268 -5.60 -18.85 -14.08
CA GLY A 268 -4.18 -18.54 -13.86
C GLY A 268 -3.49 -17.95 -15.10
N GLN A 269 -4.14 -17.89 -16.24
CA GLN A 269 -3.59 -17.42 -17.51
C GLN A 269 -3.49 -15.90 -17.59
N ARG A 270 -2.56 -15.40 -18.40
CA ARG A 270 -2.49 -14.00 -18.77
C ARG A 270 -3.52 -13.70 -19.86
N ARG A 271 -4.31 -12.67 -19.63
CA ARG A 271 -5.30 -12.13 -20.57
C ARG A 271 -5.11 -10.65 -20.77
N THR A 272 -5.66 -10.12 -21.84
CA THR A 272 -5.65 -8.68 -22.13
C THR A 272 -7.06 -8.10 -22.03
N CYS A 273 -7.11 -6.80 -21.73
CA CYS A 273 -8.32 -5.99 -21.76
C CYS A 273 -8.01 -4.72 -22.54
N ARG A 274 -8.73 -4.49 -23.65
CA ARG A 274 -8.62 -3.31 -24.49
C ARG A 274 -9.69 -2.29 -24.04
N LEU A 275 -9.29 -1.06 -23.82
CA LEU A 275 -10.14 0.04 -23.35
C LEU A 275 -9.96 1.21 -24.28
N CYS A 276 -11.03 1.95 -24.61
CA CYS A 276 -10.87 3.26 -25.23
C CYS A 276 -10.18 4.23 -24.25
N GLY A 277 -9.52 5.27 -24.77
CA GLY A 277 -8.74 6.22 -23.97
C GLY A 277 -9.55 6.83 -22.84
N ASP A 278 -10.79 7.29 -23.12
CA ASP A 278 -11.70 7.86 -22.12
C ASP A 278 -12.01 6.89 -20.98
N GLU A 279 -12.37 5.65 -21.31
CA GLU A 279 -12.68 4.62 -20.30
C GLU A 279 -11.44 4.23 -19.48
N PHE A 280 -10.24 4.22 -20.09
CA PHE A 280 -9.00 4.02 -19.35
C PHE A 280 -8.77 5.14 -18.34
N MET A 281 -8.90 6.41 -18.75
CA MET A 281 -8.77 7.58 -17.89
C MET A 281 -9.77 7.52 -16.75
N ARG A 282 -11.03 7.26 -17.04
CA ARG A 282 -12.11 7.11 -16.06
C ARG A 282 -11.81 6.01 -15.05
N ARG A 283 -11.37 4.82 -15.53
CA ARG A 283 -11.01 3.68 -14.64
C ARG A 283 -9.79 3.99 -13.80
N PHE A 284 -8.78 4.61 -14.34
CA PHE A 284 -7.57 4.95 -13.59
C PHE A 284 -7.89 5.98 -12.48
N LEU A 285 -8.54 7.07 -12.85
CA LEU A 285 -8.82 8.20 -11.94
C LEU A 285 -9.76 7.85 -10.79
N GLN A 286 -10.68 6.90 -10.97
CA GLN A 286 -11.55 6.46 -9.87
C GLN A 286 -10.80 5.84 -8.68
N HIS A 287 -9.50 5.49 -8.84
CA HIS A 287 -8.65 4.94 -7.81
C HIS A 287 -7.76 6.00 -7.13
N VAL A 288 -7.79 7.22 -7.63
CA VAL A 288 -7.13 8.36 -6.98
C VAL A 288 -7.89 8.70 -5.70
N LEU A 289 -7.22 8.55 -4.57
CA LEU A 289 -7.82 8.76 -3.25
C LEU A 289 -7.85 10.25 -2.87
N PRO A 290 -8.77 10.69 -2.03
CA PRO A 290 -8.84 12.07 -1.54
C PRO A 290 -7.51 12.53 -0.93
N ARG A 291 -7.19 13.83 -1.07
CA ARG A 291 -5.97 14.42 -0.48
C ARG A 291 -5.92 14.17 1.03
N GLY A 292 -4.76 13.75 1.55
CA GLY A 292 -4.59 13.46 2.98
C GLY A 292 -5.26 12.18 3.47
N PHE A 293 -5.85 11.36 2.58
CA PHE A 293 -6.41 10.08 2.99
C PHE A 293 -5.30 9.04 3.19
N HIS A 294 -5.20 8.46 4.38
CA HIS A 294 -4.24 7.40 4.70
C HIS A 294 -4.82 6.04 4.32
N LYS A 295 -4.28 5.43 3.25
CA LYS A 295 -4.70 4.10 2.77
C LYS A 295 -4.13 2.95 3.60
N VAL A 296 -3.20 3.21 4.49
CA VAL A 296 -2.60 2.25 5.43
C VAL A 296 -2.90 2.71 6.83
N ARG A 297 -3.40 1.82 7.69
CA ARG A 297 -3.73 2.11 9.09
C ARG A 297 -3.25 1.01 10.00
N TYR A 298 -2.76 1.40 11.16
CA TYR A 298 -2.25 0.53 12.21
C TYR A 298 -3.23 0.52 13.38
N SER A 299 -3.54 -0.67 13.89
CA SER A 299 -4.48 -0.86 14.99
C SER A 299 -4.02 -1.99 15.93
N GLY A 300 -4.63 -2.07 17.12
CA GLY A 300 -4.21 -3.02 18.15
C GLY A 300 -2.77 -2.76 18.57
N LEU A 301 -1.95 -3.80 18.63
CA LEU A 301 -0.54 -3.69 19.05
C LEU A 301 0.31 -2.78 18.14
N TRP A 302 -0.06 -2.61 16.89
CA TRP A 302 0.64 -1.70 15.98
C TRP A 302 0.11 -0.27 16.00
N HIS A 303 -0.90 0.02 16.81
CA HIS A 303 -1.34 1.40 16.97
C HIS A 303 -0.18 2.27 17.52
N PRO A 304 0.03 3.50 17.01
CA PRO A 304 1.14 4.36 17.46
C PRO A 304 1.27 4.51 18.96
N ALA A 305 0.15 4.57 19.69
CA ALA A 305 0.14 4.65 21.16
C ALA A 305 0.66 3.37 21.86
N GLN A 306 0.79 2.25 21.14
CA GLN A 306 1.27 0.97 21.67
C GLN A 306 2.71 0.63 21.27
N ARG A 307 3.41 1.55 20.59
CA ARG A 307 4.78 1.30 20.08
C ARG A 307 5.79 0.95 21.18
N HIS A 308 5.66 1.57 22.36
CA HIS A 308 6.51 1.27 23.52
C HIS A 308 6.40 -0.20 23.98
N ASN A 309 5.25 -0.84 23.74
CA ASN A 309 5.06 -2.26 24.08
C ASN A 309 5.70 -3.21 23.06
N ALA A 310 5.95 -2.77 21.82
CA ALA A 310 6.45 -3.64 20.75
C ALA A 310 7.82 -4.24 21.06
N ALA A 311 8.74 -3.45 21.63
CA ALA A 311 10.07 -3.92 22.05
C ALA A 311 9.96 -4.97 23.15
N ARG A 312 9.14 -4.70 24.17
CA ARG A 312 8.88 -5.63 25.29
C ARG A 312 8.27 -6.94 24.78
N ILE A 313 7.28 -6.87 23.92
CA ILE A 313 6.64 -8.07 23.34
C ILE A 313 7.65 -8.88 22.54
N ARG A 314 8.51 -8.22 21.76
CA ARG A 314 9.57 -8.90 20.99
C ARG A 314 10.54 -9.64 21.93
N GLN A 315 10.97 -9.01 23.01
CA GLN A 315 11.83 -9.64 24.03
C GLN A 315 11.15 -10.85 24.66
N MET A 316 9.88 -10.74 25.05
CA MET A 316 9.10 -11.86 25.58
C MET A 316 9.04 -13.04 24.59
N LEU A 317 8.80 -12.76 23.30
CA LEU A 317 8.72 -13.77 22.24
C LEU A 317 10.08 -14.42 21.98
N GLN A 318 11.18 -13.69 22.06
CA GLN A 318 12.53 -14.22 21.91
C GLN A 318 12.90 -15.17 23.06
N LEU A 319 12.51 -14.82 24.27
CA LEU A 319 12.74 -15.67 25.46
C LEU A 319 11.89 -16.95 25.45
N GLN A 320 10.75 -16.96 24.77
CA GLN A 320 9.87 -18.13 24.63
C GLN A 320 10.22 -19.00 23.41
N ALA A 321 11.08 -18.53 22.52
CA ALA A 321 11.53 -19.33 21.37
C ALA A 321 12.52 -20.42 21.88
N PRO A 322 12.37 -21.69 21.45
CA PRO A 322 13.39 -22.69 21.71
C PRO A 322 14.73 -22.21 21.13
N PRO A 323 15.86 -22.49 21.81
CA PRO A 323 17.17 -22.11 21.31
C PRO A 323 17.30 -22.62 19.88
N LYS A 324 17.69 -21.74 18.95
CA LYS A 324 18.02 -22.14 17.58
C LYS A 324 19.14 -23.14 17.69
N ALA A 325 18.94 -24.35 17.16
CA ALA A 325 20.02 -25.32 17.01
C ALA A 325 21.19 -24.61 16.31
N ASP A 326 22.36 -24.69 16.94
CA ASP A 326 23.57 -23.99 16.54
C ASP A 326 23.91 -24.26 15.08
N VAL A 327 23.74 -23.24 14.25
CA VAL A 327 24.57 -23.10 13.07
C VAL A 327 25.91 -22.62 13.60
N VAL A 328 26.89 -23.46 13.53
CA VAL A 328 28.29 -23.17 13.91
C VAL A 328 28.67 -21.83 13.28
N GLN A 329 28.74 -20.80 14.11
CA GLN A 329 29.34 -19.53 13.77
C GLN A 329 30.82 -19.64 14.14
N ASP A 330 31.62 -19.55 13.10
CA ASP A 330 33.06 -19.36 13.19
C ASP A 330 33.38 -18.09 13.98
N ASP A 331 34.34 -18.19 14.85
CA ASP A 331 34.79 -17.21 15.83
C ASP A 331 35.01 -15.80 15.28
N LEU A 332 34.37 -14.82 15.87
CA LEU A 332 34.94 -13.49 16.08
C LEU A 332 34.60 -12.98 17.49
N ALA A 333 35.51 -13.27 18.39
CA ALA A 333 35.52 -12.81 19.78
C ALA A 333 35.63 -11.27 19.87
N GLY A 334 34.86 -10.72 20.77
CA GLY A 334 35.23 -9.53 21.56
C GLY A 334 35.04 -8.17 20.94
N ARG A 335 33.82 -7.59 21.08
CA ARG A 335 33.67 -6.13 21.09
C ARG A 335 32.69 -5.71 22.20
N PRO A 336 33.10 -4.83 23.12
CA PRO A 336 32.22 -4.31 24.19
C PRO A 336 31.18 -3.34 23.59
N LEU A 337 29.94 -3.47 24.03
CA LEU A 337 28.85 -2.54 23.74
C LEU A 337 29.11 -1.19 24.43
N VAL A 338 29.62 -0.23 23.71
CA VAL A 338 29.62 1.17 24.08
C VAL A 338 28.39 1.81 23.41
N PRO A 339 27.59 2.64 24.09
CA PRO A 339 26.53 3.39 23.40
C PRO A 339 27.20 4.40 22.48
N SER A 340 27.12 4.16 21.18
CA SER A 340 27.73 5.03 20.18
C SER A 340 26.82 6.23 19.94
N ALA A 341 27.45 7.38 20.06
CA ALA A 341 27.14 8.59 19.32
C ALA A 341 26.73 8.27 17.88
N GLU A 342 25.91 9.15 17.31
CA GLU A 342 25.37 9.15 15.94
C GLU A 342 26.15 8.29 14.95
N ALA A 343 25.51 7.21 14.48
CA ALA A 343 26.10 6.43 13.41
C ALA A 343 26.31 7.33 12.19
N PRO A 344 27.54 7.37 11.60
CA PRO A 344 27.79 8.13 10.41
C PRO A 344 26.81 7.70 9.33
N LEU A 345 26.18 8.66 8.63
CA LEU A 345 25.35 8.40 7.48
C LEU A 345 26.05 7.41 6.54
N PRO A 346 25.38 6.38 6.03
CA PRO A 346 26.01 5.44 5.12
C PRO A 346 26.62 6.24 3.96
N PRO A 347 27.83 5.87 3.50
CA PRO A 347 28.49 6.57 2.41
C PRO A 347 27.53 6.60 1.22
N ILE A 348 27.30 7.82 0.69
CA ILE A 348 26.48 8.01 -0.50
C ILE A 348 27.19 7.25 -1.62
N GLU A 349 26.61 6.15 -2.10
CA GLU A 349 27.15 5.41 -3.23
C GLU A 349 27.36 6.39 -4.42
N PRO A 350 28.54 6.41 -5.02
CA PRO A 350 28.82 7.32 -6.13
C PRO A 350 27.86 7.00 -7.29
N ARG A 351 27.18 8.02 -7.80
CA ARG A 351 26.34 7.84 -8.99
C ARG A 351 27.22 7.49 -10.18
N ILE A 352 26.79 6.47 -10.92
CA ILE A 352 27.55 5.90 -12.04
C ILE A 352 26.96 6.40 -13.38
N CYS A 353 27.84 6.73 -14.31
CA CYS A 353 27.48 7.15 -15.65
C CYS A 353 26.84 6.00 -16.44
N PRO A 354 25.66 6.19 -17.06
CA PRO A 354 24.99 5.12 -17.82
C PRO A 354 25.73 4.78 -19.13
N HIS A 355 26.67 5.63 -19.59
CA HIS A 355 27.40 5.44 -20.85
C HIS A 355 28.70 4.67 -20.67
N CYS A 356 29.52 5.01 -19.67
CA CYS A 356 30.85 4.44 -19.48
C CYS A 356 31.11 3.91 -18.07
N GLN A 357 30.10 3.95 -17.18
CA GLN A 357 30.21 3.53 -15.79
C GLN A 357 31.21 4.33 -14.93
N GLY A 358 31.73 5.44 -15.43
CA GLY A 358 32.57 6.36 -14.67
C GLY A 358 31.77 7.11 -13.61
N ARG A 359 32.46 7.76 -12.68
CA ARG A 359 31.83 8.53 -11.59
C ARG A 359 31.14 9.77 -12.13
N LEU A 360 29.93 10.07 -11.60
CA LEU A 360 29.20 11.30 -11.87
C LEU A 360 29.44 12.33 -10.77
N ILE A 361 29.80 13.56 -11.17
CA ILE A 361 29.92 14.73 -10.30
C ILE A 361 28.70 15.65 -10.48
N PHE A 362 28.21 16.21 -9.37
CA PHE A 362 27.12 17.18 -9.41
C PHE A 362 27.60 18.51 -10.01
N ILE A 363 26.86 19.07 -10.96
CA ILE A 363 27.16 20.33 -11.60
C ILE A 363 26.26 21.47 -11.14
N ARG A 364 24.95 21.28 -11.27
CA ARG A 364 23.97 22.31 -10.92
C ARG A 364 22.56 21.74 -10.73
N LEU A 365 21.72 22.53 -10.05
CA LEU A 365 20.28 22.29 -10.00
C LEU A 365 19.63 22.86 -11.26
N LEU A 366 18.56 22.18 -11.71
CA LEU A 366 17.61 22.67 -12.70
C LEU A 366 16.38 23.19 -11.97
N THR A 367 16.05 24.44 -12.19
CA THR A 367 14.76 24.99 -11.74
C THR A 367 13.61 24.38 -12.56
N PRO A 368 12.41 24.24 -11.98
CA PRO A 368 11.24 23.84 -12.74
C PRO A 368 11.04 24.80 -13.92
N GLN A 369 10.92 24.28 -15.12
CA GLN A 369 10.44 25.07 -16.23
C GLN A 369 8.97 25.38 -15.96
N GLN A 370 8.62 26.65 -15.89
CA GLN A 370 7.21 27.04 -15.95
C GLN A 370 6.66 26.42 -17.23
N ALA A 371 5.63 25.59 -17.10
CA ALA A 371 4.93 25.07 -18.26
C ALA A 371 4.53 26.29 -19.09
N MET A 372 5.11 26.45 -20.28
CA MET A 372 4.58 27.38 -21.25
C MET A 372 3.14 26.93 -21.46
N ALA A 373 2.21 27.75 -21.04
CA ALA A 373 0.78 27.54 -21.34
C ALA A 373 0.65 27.43 -22.86
N PRO A 374 -0.17 26.45 -23.37
CA PRO A 374 -0.44 26.34 -24.78
C PRO A 374 -1.09 27.59 -25.33
#